data_06b605cd71894a8b096822682ffc6d38
#
_entry.id   06b605cd71894a8b096822682ffc6d38
#
_cell.length_a   1.000
_cell.length_b   1.000
_cell.length_c   1.000
_cell.angle_alpha   90.00
_cell.angle_beta   90.00
_cell.angle_gamma   90.00
#
_symmetry.space_group_name_H-M   'P 1'
#
loop_
_entity.id
_entity.type
_entity.pdbx_description
1 polymer ?
#
loop_
_entity_poly.entity_id
_entity_poly.type
_entity_poly.pdbx_seq_one_letter_code
_entity_poly.pdbx_strand_id
1 'polypeptide(L)'
;MRSKPDANLLPDHSVEVWEEVRTEDVVRLDPAARRAAAEVVAKLYTDPFLGDETASEHVIALPGCRKVRFDAPDEKGRPRVKPRYRLIYKNEPTDGSVAVVAIIASGERNNLIAYRIARSRLDKRDGPDELDALRDEWR
;
A
#
# COMPACT_ATOMS: atom_id res chain seq x y z
N MET A 1 26.89 11.92 -18.48
CA MET A 1 26.33 11.65 -18.05
C MET A 1 25.96 11.49 -17.78
N ARG A 2 25.90 11.58 -17.63
CA ARG A 2 25.14 11.28 -17.16
C ARG A 2 24.74 10.68 -17.36
N SER A 3 24.68 10.57 -17.69
CA SER A 3 23.98 9.96 -17.57
C SER A 3 24.06 9.05 -17.49
N LYS A 4 24.19 8.53 -17.71
CA LYS A 4 23.89 7.51 -17.14
C LYS A 4 23.93 7.20 -16.09
N PRO A 5 24.45 7.74 -15.99
CA PRO A 5 23.99 7.29 -14.72
C PRO A 5 22.49 7.19 -14.64
N ASP A 6 21.81 7.53 -15.66
CA ASP A 6 20.34 7.46 -15.65
C ASP A 6 19.86 6.04 -15.42
N ALA A 7 20.58 5.06 -15.94
CA ALA A 7 20.27 3.66 -15.61
C ALA A 7 20.41 3.40 -14.11
N ASN A 8 21.34 4.09 -13.46
CA ASN A 8 21.54 3.97 -12.01
C ASN A 8 20.48 4.71 -11.21
N LEU A 9 19.77 5.62 -11.83
CA LEU A 9 18.69 6.36 -11.21
C LEU A 9 17.35 5.67 -11.33
N LEU A 10 17.26 4.64 -12.18
CA LEU A 10 16.03 3.87 -12.29
C LEU A 10 15.92 2.92 -11.11
N PRO A 11 14.75 2.84 -10.50
CA PRO A 11 14.57 1.92 -9.38
C PRO A 11 14.64 0.47 -9.86
N ASP A 12 15.27 -0.37 -9.03
CA ASP A 12 15.38 -1.80 -9.29
C ASP A 12 14.14 -2.57 -8.83
N HIS A 13 13.03 -1.86 -8.62
CA HIS A 13 11.81 -2.48 -8.15
C HIS A 13 10.66 -2.19 -9.10
N SER A 14 9.67 -3.06 -9.05
CA SER A 14 8.39 -2.85 -9.73
C SER A 14 7.32 -2.46 -8.71
N VAL A 15 6.23 -1.87 -9.18
CA VAL A 15 5.07 -1.57 -8.36
C VAL A 15 3.91 -2.44 -8.85
N GLU A 16 3.39 -3.27 -7.96
CA GLU A 16 2.26 -4.14 -8.24
C GLU A 16 1.04 -3.61 -7.48
N VAL A 17 -0.01 -3.30 -8.21
CA VAL A 17 -1.28 -2.90 -7.60
C VAL A 17 -2.18 -4.13 -7.62
N TRP A 18 -2.59 -4.59 -6.44
CA TRP A 18 -3.47 -5.75 -6.36
C TRP A 18 -4.80 -5.43 -7.04
N GLU A 19 -5.36 -6.43 -7.69
CA GLU A 19 -6.57 -6.24 -8.48
C GLU A 19 -7.71 -5.64 -7.66
N GLU A 20 -7.89 -6.10 -6.44
CA GLU A 20 -8.94 -5.62 -5.55
C GLU A 20 -8.82 -4.11 -5.27
N VAL A 21 -7.59 -3.59 -5.25
CA VAL A 21 -7.38 -2.14 -5.08
C VAL A 21 -8.01 -1.39 -6.24
N ARG A 22 -7.81 -1.87 -7.46
CA ARG A 22 -8.34 -1.23 -8.66
C ARG A 22 -9.84 -1.42 -8.82
N THR A 23 -10.34 -2.61 -8.50
CA THR A 23 -11.74 -2.96 -8.75
C THR A 23 -12.68 -2.64 -7.60
N GLU A 24 -12.16 -2.56 -6.39
CA GLU A 24 -12.99 -2.34 -5.20
C GLU A 24 -12.66 -1.03 -4.49
N ASP A 25 -11.39 -0.78 -4.19
CA ASP A 25 -11.03 0.36 -3.36
C ASP A 25 -11.11 1.69 -4.10
N VAL A 26 -10.47 1.77 -5.26
CA VAL A 26 -10.38 3.02 -6.02
C VAL A 26 -11.75 3.48 -6.49
N VAL A 27 -12.63 2.53 -6.84
CA VAL A 27 -13.97 2.86 -7.32
C VAL A 27 -14.84 3.50 -6.23
N ARG A 28 -14.50 3.29 -4.95
CA ARG A 28 -15.21 3.90 -3.83
C ARG A 28 -14.76 5.31 -3.52
N LEU A 29 -13.62 5.72 -4.07
CA LEU A 29 -13.10 7.06 -3.88
C LEU A 29 -13.77 8.03 -4.84
N ASP A 30 -13.96 9.28 -4.42
CA ASP A 30 -14.41 10.30 -5.35
C ASP A 30 -13.29 10.59 -6.36
N PRO A 31 -13.62 11.25 -7.50
CA PRO A 31 -12.62 11.46 -8.57
C PRO A 31 -11.36 12.20 -8.11
N ALA A 32 -11.48 13.17 -7.21
CA ALA A 32 -10.31 13.91 -6.73
C ALA A 32 -9.43 13.03 -5.85
N ALA A 33 -10.04 12.19 -5.01
CA ALA A 33 -9.29 11.23 -4.18
C ALA A 33 -8.62 10.15 -5.02
N ARG A 34 -9.26 9.73 -6.11
CA ARG A 34 -8.64 8.78 -7.05
C ARG A 34 -7.38 9.35 -7.66
N ARG A 35 -7.40 10.63 -8.04
CA ARG A 35 -6.20 11.28 -8.59
C ARG A 35 -5.10 11.36 -7.54
N ALA A 36 -5.46 11.68 -6.30
CA ALA A 36 -4.49 11.71 -5.20
C ALA A 36 -3.88 10.34 -4.96
N ALA A 37 -4.68 9.28 -5.02
CA ALA A 37 -4.18 7.90 -4.89
C ALA A 37 -3.21 7.56 -6.02
N ALA A 38 -3.55 7.93 -7.25
CA ALA A 38 -2.69 7.70 -8.41
C ALA A 38 -1.34 8.42 -8.27
N GLU A 39 -1.33 9.60 -7.70
CA GLU A 39 -0.10 10.33 -7.43
C GLU A 39 0.77 9.60 -6.41
N VAL A 40 0.17 9.02 -5.38
CA VAL A 40 0.92 8.23 -4.40
C VAL A 40 1.54 7.01 -5.08
N VAL A 41 0.78 6.30 -5.91
CA VAL A 41 1.29 5.14 -6.64
C VAL A 41 2.47 5.55 -7.52
N ALA A 42 2.36 6.69 -8.21
CA ALA A 42 3.44 7.20 -9.05
C ALA A 42 4.71 7.47 -8.24
N LYS A 43 4.57 8.02 -7.04
CA LYS A 43 5.73 8.28 -6.16
C LYS A 43 6.40 7.01 -5.68
N LEU A 44 5.64 5.93 -5.50
CA LEU A 44 6.20 4.66 -5.06
C LEU A 44 7.11 4.02 -6.10
N TYR A 45 6.98 4.39 -7.38
CA TYR A 45 7.91 3.94 -8.41
C TYR A 45 9.34 4.45 -8.19
N THR A 46 9.49 5.58 -7.52
CA THR A 46 10.81 6.15 -7.25
C THR A 46 11.23 6.03 -5.80
N ASP A 47 10.27 5.89 -4.88
CA ASP A 47 10.57 5.84 -3.44
C ASP A 47 9.70 4.79 -2.75
N PRO A 48 10.21 3.56 -2.61
CA PRO A 48 9.46 2.51 -1.90
C PRO A 48 9.35 2.74 -0.39
N PHE A 49 10.08 3.71 0.14
CA PHE A 49 10.03 4.05 1.57
C PHE A 49 9.27 5.36 1.82
N LEU A 50 8.45 5.77 0.86
CA LEU A 50 7.63 6.98 0.96
C LEU A 50 6.72 6.96 2.19
N GLY A 51 6.11 5.82 2.48
CA GLY A 51 5.19 5.67 3.59
C GLY A 51 5.89 5.35 4.89
N ASP A 52 5.14 5.50 5.98
CA ASP A 52 5.60 5.15 7.31
C ASP A 52 5.28 3.70 7.60
N GLU A 53 6.10 3.05 8.42
CA GLU A 53 5.79 1.72 8.90
C GLU A 53 4.48 1.76 9.69
N THR A 54 3.66 0.71 9.55
CA THR A 54 2.45 0.60 10.34
C THR A 54 2.82 0.34 11.80
N ALA A 55 2.21 1.12 12.69
CA ALA A 55 2.57 1.05 14.10
C ALA A 55 2.11 -0.27 14.71
N SER A 56 2.97 -0.86 15.54
CA SER A 56 2.68 -2.12 16.20
C SER A 56 1.58 -1.99 17.26
N GLU A 57 1.36 -0.78 17.76
CA GLU A 57 0.30 -0.52 18.75
C GLU A 57 -1.08 -0.39 18.14
N HIS A 58 -1.20 -0.47 16.82
CA HIS A 58 -2.52 -0.48 16.19
C HIS A 58 -3.26 -1.78 16.54
N VAL A 59 -4.57 -1.65 16.71
CA VAL A 59 -5.45 -2.79 16.97
C VAL A 59 -5.32 -3.84 15.87
N ILE A 60 -5.08 -3.40 14.65
CA ILE A 60 -4.90 -4.29 13.51
C ILE A 60 -3.42 -4.32 13.15
N ALA A 61 -2.78 -5.46 13.39
CA ALA A 61 -1.37 -5.65 13.09
C ALA A 61 -1.18 -5.92 11.60
N LEU A 62 -0.27 -5.18 10.99
CA LEU A 62 0.12 -5.34 9.58
C LEU A 62 1.65 -5.38 9.50
N PRO A 63 2.27 -6.47 10.00
CA PRO A 63 3.73 -6.53 10.02
C PRO A 63 4.33 -6.43 8.63
N GLY A 64 5.36 -5.62 8.50
CA GLY A 64 6.05 -5.43 7.23
C GLY A 64 5.33 -4.47 6.28
N CYS A 65 4.17 -3.97 6.63
CA CYS A 65 3.44 -3.03 5.80
C CYS A 65 3.81 -1.58 6.10
N ARG A 66 3.59 -0.73 5.12
CA ARG A 66 3.76 0.70 5.24
C ARG A 66 2.47 1.40 4.82
N LYS A 67 2.28 2.63 5.27
CA LYS A 67 1.08 3.41 4.95
C LYS A 67 1.47 4.77 4.42
N VAL A 68 0.70 5.26 3.49
CA VAL A 68 0.79 6.65 3.02
C VAL A 68 -0.55 7.31 3.29
N ARG A 69 -0.49 8.46 3.95
CA ARG A 69 -1.66 9.29 4.15
C ARG A 69 -1.89 10.10 2.89
N PHE A 70 -3.12 10.12 2.41
CA PHE A 70 -3.42 10.93 1.23
C PHE A 70 -4.85 11.43 1.26
N ASP A 71 -5.09 12.49 0.51
CA ASP A 71 -6.41 13.05 0.28
C ASP A 71 -6.33 14.03 -0.89
N ALA A 72 -7.48 14.34 -1.45
CA ALA A 72 -7.60 15.46 -2.35
C ALA A 72 -7.45 16.76 -1.55
N PRO A 73 -7.01 17.86 -2.20
CA PRO A 73 -7.01 19.16 -1.54
C PRO A 73 -8.41 19.56 -1.07
N ASP A 74 -8.48 20.49 -0.13
CA ASP A 74 -9.76 21.02 0.32
C ASP A 74 -10.40 21.89 -0.78
N GLU A 75 -11.57 22.46 -0.48
CA GLU A 75 -12.32 23.28 -1.45
C GLU A 75 -11.54 24.49 -1.95
N LYS A 76 -10.58 24.96 -1.16
CA LYS A 76 -9.73 26.11 -1.52
C LYS A 76 -8.42 25.68 -2.17
N GLY A 77 -8.26 24.40 -2.48
CA GLY A 77 -7.06 23.86 -3.11
C GLY A 77 -5.88 23.68 -2.17
N ARG A 78 -6.09 23.70 -0.86
CA ARG A 78 -5.02 23.57 0.13
C ARG A 78 -4.92 22.12 0.61
N PRO A 79 -3.70 21.65 0.94
CA PRO A 79 -3.55 20.33 1.53
C PRO A 79 -4.37 20.20 2.81
N ARG A 80 -5.03 19.05 2.99
CA ARG A 80 -5.80 18.80 4.20
C ARG A 80 -4.86 18.47 5.35
N VAL A 81 -5.12 19.06 6.51
CA VAL A 81 -4.35 18.80 7.72
C VAL A 81 -4.53 17.36 8.19
N LYS A 82 -5.74 16.81 8.02
CA LYS A 82 -6.06 15.43 8.41
C LYS A 82 -6.55 14.66 7.20
N PRO A 83 -5.62 14.10 6.41
CA PRO A 83 -6.02 13.30 5.25
C PRO A 83 -6.93 12.14 5.66
N ARG A 84 -8.01 11.96 4.89
CA ARG A 84 -9.05 10.97 5.22
C ARG A 84 -8.70 9.55 4.83
N TYR A 85 -7.73 9.38 3.95
CA TYR A 85 -7.45 8.09 3.33
C TYR A 85 -6.07 7.58 3.65
N ARG A 86 -5.94 6.27 3.56
CA ARG A 86 -4.66 5.57 3.71
C ARG A 86 -4.47 4.62 2.56
N LEU A 87 -3.25 4.55 2.04
CA LEU A 87 -2.84 3.52 1.09
C LEU A 87 -1.87 2.62 1.84
N ILE A 88 -2.15 1.33 1.83
CA ILE A 88 -1.34 0.32 2.52
C ILE A 88 -0.57 -0.47 1.47
N TYR A 89 0.73 -0.59 1.66
CA TYR A 89 1.58 -1.36 0.76
C TYR A 89 2.63 -2.13 1.55
N LYS A 90 3.26 -3.06 0.88
CA LYS A 90 4.31 -3.88 1.45
C LYS A 90 5.46 -3.98 0.46
N ASN A 91 6.66 -3.73 0.93
CA ASN A 91 7.86 -3.95 0.14
C ASN A 91 8.27 -5.41 0.23
N GLU A 92 8.62 -6.01 -0.89
CA GLU A 92 9.00 -7.41 -0.95
C GLU A 92 10.34 -7.53 -1.67
N PRO A 93 11.38 -8.07 -1.06
CA PRO A 93 11.43 -8.44 0.36
C PRO A 93 11.45 -7.23 1.30
N THR A 94 11.24 -7.48 2.60
CA THR A 94 11.12 -6.41 3.60
C THR A 94 12.47 -5.96 4.16
N ASP A 95 13.57 -6.56 3.72
CA ASP A 95 14.92 -6.31 4.26
C ASP A 95 15.59 -5.04 3.73
N GLY A 96 14.90 -4.25 2.94
CA GLY A 96 15.44 -3.04 2.36
C GLY A 96 15.92 -3.18 0.92
N SER A 97 16.11 -4.41 0.44
CA SER A 97 16.50 -4.68 -0.95
C SER A 97 15.26 -4.89 -1.81
N VAL A 98 14.39 -3.89 -1.84
CA VAL A 98 13.06 -3.99 -2.44
C VAL A 98 13.09 -4.40 -3.90
N ALA A 99 12.42 -5.48 -4.24
CA ALA A 99 12.22 -5.91 -5.62
C ALA A 99 10.82 -5.56 -6.12
N VAL A 100 9.83 -5.63 -5.24
CA VAL A 100 8.43 -5.32 -5.57
C VAL A 100 7.82 -4.47 -4.48
N VAL A 101 7.08 -3.44 -4.86
CA VAL A 101 6.20 -2.69 -3.97
C VAL A 101 4.78 -3.18 -4.25
N ALA A 102 4.22 -3.96 -3.34
CA ALA A 102 2.87 -4.51 -3.50
C ALA A 102 1.85 -3.61 -2.80
N ILE A 103 0.98 -2.98 -3.58
CA ILE A 103 -0.07 -2.12 -3.04
C ILE A 103 -1.28 -3.00 -2.74
N ILE A 104 -1.63 -3.07 -1.46
CA ILE A 104 -2.55 -4.06 -0.90
C ILE A 104 -3.96 -3.50 -0.72
N ALA A 105 -4.08 -2.25 -0.28
CA ALA A 105 -5.37 -1.66 0.02
C ALA A 105 -5.31 -0.14 -0.04
N SER A 106 -6.45 0.47 -0.34
CA SER A 106 -6.65 1.90 -0.25
C SER A 106 -8.05 2.14 0.30
N GLY A 107 -8.16 2.94 1.35
CA GLY A 107 -9.45 3.16 1.96
C GLY A 107 -9.41 4.23 3.03
N GLU A 108 -10.56 4.46 3.64
CA GLU A 108 -10.70 5.47 4.66
C GLU A 108 -9.92 5.11 5.93
N ARG A 109 -9.43 6.16 6.60
CA ARG A 109 -8.83 6.03 7.91
C ARG A 109 -9.88 5.70 8.98
N ASN A 110 -11.10 6.24 8.84
CA ASN A 110 -12.17 6.07 9.81
C ASN A 110 -12.49 4.58 10.02
N ASN A 111 -12.69 4.19 11.27
CA ASN A 111 -12.98 2.82 11.67
C ASN A 111 -11.91 1.83 11.18
N LEU A 112 -10.71 2.32 10.89
CA LEU A 112 -9.59 1.50 10.44
C LEU A 112 -9.93 0.72 9.16
N ILE A 113 -10.77 1.26 8.29
CA ILE A 113 -11.25 0.54 7.09
C ILE A 113 -10.10 0.07 6.21
N ALA A 114 -9.15 0.95 5.89
CA ALA A 114 -8.02 0.57 5.05
C ALA A 114 -7.22 -0.57 5.68
N TYR A 115 -7.02 -0.51 6.99
CA TYR A 115 -6.27 -1.54 7.72
C TYR A 115 -6.99 -2.88 7.76
N ARG A 116 -8.31 -2.86 7.95
CA ARG A 116 -9.13 -4.08 7.96
C ARG A 116 -9.13 -4.76 6.59
N ILE A 117 -9.23 -3.96 5.55
CA ILE A 117 -9.18 -4.46 4.17
C ILE A 117 -7.83 -5.10 3.91
N ALA A 118 -6.75 -4.41 4.26
CA ALA A 118 -5.40 -4.95 4.07
C ALA A 118 -5.21 -6.26 4.83
N ARG A 119 -5.63 -6.31 6.09
CA ARG A 119 -5.51 -7.52 6.90
C ARG A 119 -6.28 -8.68 6.28
N SER A 120 -7.50 -8.44 5.86
CA SER A 120 -8.32 -9.47 5.23
C SER A 120 -7.66 -10.03 3.97
N ARG A 121 -7.10 -9.16 3.13
CA ARG A 121 -6.46 -9.59 1.88
C ARG A 121 -5.18 -10.36 2.13
N LEU A 122 -4.38 -9.92 3.10
CA LEU A 122 -3.17 -10.65 3.48
C LEU A 122 -3.50 -12.03 4.01
N ASP A 123 -4.52 -12.14 4.84
CA ASP A 123 -4.96 -13.43 5.38
C ASP A 123 -5.42 -14.37 4.26
N LYS A 124 -6.11 -13.86 3.26
CA LYS A 124 -6.57 -14.68 2.14
C LYS A 124 -5.42 -15.19 1.28
N ARG A 125 -4.37 -14.38 1.11
CA ARG A 125 -3.23 -14.79 0.27
C ARG A 125 -2.27 -15.70 1.00
N ASP A 126 -1.95 -15.38 2.26
CA ASP A 126 -0.89 -16.06 3.00
C ASP A 126 -1.44 -17.06 4.00
N GLY A 127 -2.47 -16.65 4.76
CA GLY A 127 -3.03 -17.47 5.83
C GLY A 127 -3.65 -18.78 5.38
N PRO A 128 -4.52 -18.78 4.35
CA PRO A 128 -5.13 -20.03 3.88
C PRO A 128 -4.11 -21.05 3.43
N ASP A 129 -3.05 -20.62 2.75
CA ASP A 129 -2.01 -21.53 2.28
C ASP A 129 -1.30 -22.19 3.44
N GLU A 130 -0.99 -21.44 4.48
CA GLU A 130 -0.36 -21.97 5.69
C GLU A 130 -1.29 -22.95 6.39
N LEU A 131 -2.57 -22.62 6.49
CA LEU A 131 -3.55 -23.49 7.11
C LEU A 131 -3.74 -24.79 6.32
N ASP A 132 -3.75 -24.70 5.00
CA ASP A 132 -3.87 -25.88 4.16
C ASP A 132 -2.66 -26.79 4.31
N ALA A 133 -1.47 -26.22 4.36
CA ALA A 133 -0.25 -26.98 4.61
C ALA A 133 -0.30 -27.70 5.96
N LEU A 134 -0.76 -27.01 7.00
CA LEU A 134 -0.90 -27.61 8.33
C LEU A 134 -1.90 -28.74 8.34
N ARG A 135 -3.04 -28.58 7.65
CA ARG A 135 -4.04 -29.64 7.54
C ARG A 135 -3.46 -30.87 6.87
N ASP A 136 -2.67 -30.67 5.82
CA ASP A 136 -2.07 -31.78 5.11
C ASP A 136 -1.08 -32.56 5.99
N GLU A 137 -0.34 -31.84 6.84
CA GLU A 137 0.56 -32.47 7.78
C GLU A 137 -0.18 -33.32 8.82
N TRP A 138 -1.39 -32.92 9.18
CA TRP A 138 -2.17 -33.57 10.23
C TRP A 138 -3.06 -34.70 9.73
N ARG A 139 -3.08 -34.95 8.45
CA ARG A 139 -3.86 -36.04 7.84
C ARG A 139 -3.07 -37.35 7.72
#